data_dd69b791e850dcda34456cd9188e356c
#
_entry.id   dd69b791e850dcda34456cd9188e356c
#
_cell.length_a   1.000
_cell.length_b   1.000
_cell.length_c   1.000
_cell.angle_alpha   90.00
_cell.angle_beta   90.00
_cell.angle_gamma   90.00
#
_symmetry.space_group_name_H-M   'P 1'
#
loop_
_entity.id
_entity.type
_entity.pdbx_description
1 polymer ?
#
loop_
_entity_poly.entity_id
_entity_poly.type
_entity_poly.pdbx_seq_one_letter_code
_entity_poly.pdbx_strand_id
1 'polypeptide(L)'
;YDRPRAEVCCEVGRWFFQREQYDRAAYWYALALTCPRNDRRGGFISPDCYGYLPCIQLCVCHSRLGNLQRADAFNELAAAYKPEDPAVLHNRALFHPPLTDTSG
;
A
#
# COMPACT_ATOMS: atom_id res chain seq x y z
N TYR A 1 -7.33 -25.03 7.35
CA TYR A 1 -6.07 -24.67 7.38
C TYR A 1 -5.89 -23.18 7.35
N ASP A 2 -4.85 -22.75 7.86
CA ASP A 2 -4.72 -21.33 8.13
C ASP A 2 -4.49 -20.50 6.91
N ARG A 3 -5.01 -19.30 6.94
CA ARG A 3 -4.70 -18.35 5.94
C ARG A 3 -3.34 -17.77 6.20
N PRO A 4 -2.65 -17.29 5.18
CA PRO A 4 -1.39 -16.61 5.41
C PRO A 4 -1.63 -15.35 6.24
N ARG A 5 -0.64 -15.01 7.03
CA ARG A 5 -0.72 -13.78 7.79
C ARG A 5 -0.38 -12.60 6.91
N ALA A 6 -0.85 -11.42 7.33
CA ALA A 6 -0.55 -10.23 6.57
C ALA A 6 0.95 -9.99 6.45
N GLU A 7 1.72 -10.30 7.50
CA GLU A 7 3.16 -10.12 7.44
C GLU A 7 3.78 -10.98 6.35
N VAL A 8 3.30 -12.23 6.21
CA VAL A 8 3.80 -13.10 5.17
C VAL A 8 3.43 -12.57 3.80
N CYS A 9 2.19 -12.12 3.66
CA CYS A 9 1.76 -11.56 2.39
C CYS A 9 2.58 -10.34 2.00
N CYS A 10 2.89 -9.50 2.97
CA CYS A 10 3.70 -8.33 2.71
C CYS A 10 5.12 -8.71 2.31
N GLU A 11 5.67 -9.74 2.91
CA GLU A 11 7.01 -10.18 2.55
C GLU A 11 7.06 -10.75 1.14
N VAL A 12 6.07 -11.55 0.78
CA VAL A 12 6.00 -12.09 -0.56
C VAL A 12 5.77 -10.96 -1.56
N GLY A 13 4.89 -10.03 -1.22
CA GLY A 13 4.65 -8.89 -2.09
C GLY A 13 5.91 -8.09 -2.31
N ARG A 14 6.67 -7.88 -1.24
CA ARG A 14 7.92 -7.14 -1.36
C ARG A 14 8.93 -7.88 -2.24
N TRP A 15 8.97 -9.20 -2.15
CA TRP A 15 9.85 -10.00 -2.97
C TRP A 15 9.55 -9.78 -4.46
N PHE A 16 8.26 -9.81 -4.82
CA PHE A 16 7.86 -9.54 -6.20
C PHE A 16 8.12 -8.08 -6.57
N PHE A 17 7.89 -7.18 -5.63
CA PHE A 17 8.10 -5.76 -5.87
C PHE A 17 9.55 -5.48 -6.24
N GLN A 18 10.48 -6.11 -5.53
CA GLN A 18 11.89 -5.90 -5.79
C GLN A 18 12.30 -6.44 -7.15
N ARG A 19 11.51 -7.37 -7.71
CA ARG A 19 11.76 -7.90 -9.03
C ARG A 19 10.94 -7.20 -10.09
N GLU A 20 10.30 -6.11 -9.72
CA GLU A 20 9.48 -5.30 -10.62
C GLU A 20 8.31 -6.08 -11.20
N GLN A 21 7.87 -7.11 -10.51
CA GLN A 21 6.66 -7.83 -10.89
C GLN A 21 5.50 -7.22 -10.12
N TYR A 22 5.12 -6.03 -10.54
CA TYR A 22 4.18 -5.22 -9.77
C TYR A 22 2.78 -5.81 -9.73
N ASP A 23 2.38 -6.52 -10.78
CA ASP A 23 1.08 -7.17 -10.78
C ASP A 23 0.99 -8.25 -9.71
N ARG A 24 2.06 -9.03 -9.55
CA ARG A 24 2.08 -10.06 -8.53
C ARG A 24 2.25 -9.46 -7.15
N ALA A 25 3.08 -8.44 -7.03
CA ALA A 25 3.23 -7.75 -5.76
C ALA A 25 1.90 -7.19 -5.32
N ALA A 26 1.15 -6.59 -6.25
CA ALA A 26 -0.15 -6.02 -5.91
C ALA A 26 -1.11 -7.09 -5.42
N TYR A 27 -1.08 -8.28 -6.02
CA TYR A 27 -1.92 -9.37 -5.58
C TYR A 27 -1.66 -9.70 -4.10
N TRP A 28 -0.38 -9.83 -3.75
CA TRP A 28 -0.04 -10.22 -2.39
C TRP A 28 -0.33 -9.11 -1.38
N TYR A 29 -0.09 -7.85 -1.76
CA TYR A 29 -0.44 -6.77 -0.87
C TYR A 29 -1.95 -6.64 -0.71
N ALA A 30 -2.72 -6.87 -1.77
CA ALA A 30 -4.16 -6.86 -1.65
C ALA A 30 -4.64 -7.99 -0.74
N LEU A 31 -4.00 -9.16 -0.85
CA LEU A 31 -4.34 -10.27 0.01
C LEU A 31 -4.05 -9.93 1.47
N ALA A 32 -2.98 -9.19 1.73
CA ALA A 32 -2.67 -8.77 3.08
C ALA A 32 -3.79 -7.95 3.70
N LEU A 33 -4.47 -7.14 2.88
CA LEU A 33 -5.56 -6.32 3.38
C LEU A 33 -6.76 -7.15 3.81
N THR A 34 -6.88 -8.38 3.30
CA THR A 34 -8.00 -9.23 3.68
C THR A 34 -7.70 -10.11 4.88
N CYS A 35 -6.46 -10.09 5.36
CA CYS A 35 -6.10 -10.94 6.50
C CYS A 35 -6.68 -10.37 7.78
N PRO A 36 -7.29 -11.21 8.61
CA PRO A 36 -7.82 -10.71 9.86
C PRO A 36 -6.71 -10.34 10.80
N ARG A 37 -6.94 -9.26 11.52
CA ARG A 37 -6.01 -8.83 12.53
C ARG A 37 -6.29 -9.62 13.79
N ASN A 38 -5.30 -10.30 14.29
CA ASN A 38 -5.49 -11.13 15.45
C ASN A 38 -4.71 -10.59 16.63
N ASP A 39 -5.31 -9.67 17.35
CA ASP A 39 -4.64 -9.01 18.45
C ASP A 39 -4.53 -9.89 19.68
N ARG A 40 -5.27 -10.99 19.73
CA ARG A 40 -5.26 -11.80 20.89
C ARG A 40 -4.01 -12.55 21.12
N ARG A 41 -3.25 -12.74 20.11
CA ARG A 41 -2.07 -13.52 20.26
C ARG A 41 -1.02 -12.86 21.08
N GLY A 42 -1.11 -11.59 21.27
CA GLY A 42 -0.14 -10.91 22.08
C GLY A 42 1.25 -11.00 21.59
N GLY A 43 1.46 -11.47 20.40
CA GLY A 43 2.80 -11.55 19.83
C GLY A 43 3.14 -10.30 19.08
N PHE A 44 4.17 -10.38 18.29
CA PHE A 44 4.57 -9.27 17.50
C PHE A 44 3.67 -9.16 16.31
N ILE A 45 2.80 -8.22 16.35
CA ILE A 45 1.97 -7.93 15.22
C ILE A 45 2.46 -6.62 14.66
N SER A 46 2.77 -6.62 13.38
CA SER A 46 3.13 -5.38 12.72
C SER A 46 1.84 -4.74 12.24
N PRO A 47 1.32 -3.73 12.92
CA PRO A 47 0.04 -3.17 12.52
C PRO A 47 0.06 -2.63 11.10
N ASP A 48 1.21 -2.15 10.66
CA ASP A 48 1.31 -1.59 9.31
C ASP A 48 1.06 -2.64 8.25
N CYS A 49 1.35 -3.90 8.51
CA CYS A 49 1.10 -4.96 7.53
C CYS A 49 -0.38 -5.23 7.34
N TYR A 50 -1.23 -4.74 8.23
CA TYR A 50 -2.66 -4.96 8.14
C TYR A 50 -3.41 -3.77 7.56
N GLY A 51 -2.71 -2.70 7.26
CA GLY A 51 -3.40 -1.52 6.74
C GLY A 51 -2.48 -0.61 5.94
N TYR A 52 -1.64 0.14 6.63
CA TYR A 52 -0.86 1.19 5.96
C TYR A 52 0.07 0.64 4.89
N LEU A 53 0.91 -0.33 5.26
CA LEU A 53 1.94 -0.80 4.35
C LEU A 53 1.37 -1.39 3.06
N PRO A 54 0.37 -2.30 3.13
CA PRO A 54 -0.20 -2.79 1.88
C PRO A 54 -0.80 -1.68 1.04
N CYS A 55 -1.45 -0.70 1.66
CA CYS A 55 -2.07 0.36 0.90
C CYS A 55 -1.04 1.20 0.17
N ILE A 56 0.03 1.60 0.86
CA ILE A 56 1.03 2.44 0.23
C ILE A 56 1.77 1.68 -0.88
N GLN A 57 2.02 0.39 -0.66
CA GLN A 57 2.68 -0.41 -1.67
C GLN A 57 1.77 -0.68 -2.86
N LEU A 58 0.48 -0.89 -2.62
CA LEU A 58 -0.47 -1.02 -3.71
C LEU A 58 -0.53 0.25 -4.54
N CYS A 59 -0.44 1.39 -3.88
CA CYS A 59 -0.38 2.66 -4.60
C CYS A 59 0.78 2.65 -5.58
N VAL A 60 1.97 2.27 -5.12
CA VAL A 60 3.13 2.26 -5.99
C VAL A 60 2.96 1.22 -7.10
N CYS A 61 2.48 0.02 -6.75
CA CYS A 61 2.31 -1.03 -7.74
C CYS A 61 1.38 -0.59 -8.86
N HIS A 62 0.23 -0.05 -8.51
CA HIS A 62 -0.73 0.37 -9.53
C HIS A 62 -0.22 1.56 -10.32
N SER A 63 0.55 2.44 -9.68
CA SER A 63 1.17 3.54 -10.40
C SER A 63 2.13 3.02 -11.46
N ARG A 64 2.91 2.01 -11.12
CA ARG A 64 3.84 1.41 -12.08
C ARG A 64 3.13 0.66 -13.18
N LEU A 65 1.96 0.10 -12.86
CA LEU A 65 1.18 -0.63 -13.86
C LEU A 65 0.34 0.29 -14.73
N GLY A 66 0.34 1.57 -14.44
CA GLY A 66 -0.43 2.53 -15.23
C GLY A 66 -1.85 2.73 -14.75
N ASN A 67 -2.21 2.14 -13.62
CA ASN A 67 -3.56 2.27 -13.06
C ASN A 67 -3.59 3.42 -12.07
N LEU A 68 -3.48 4.64 -12.57
CA LEU A 68 -3.34 5.79 -11.68
C LEU A 68 -4.55 6.02 -10.81
N GLN A 69 -5.72 5.68 -11.31
CA GLN A 69 -6.93 5.83 -10.53
C GLN A 69 -6.93 4.95 -9.30
N ARG A 70 -6.50 3.71 -9.47
CA ARG A 70 -6.39 2.81 -8.33
C ARG A 70 -5.25 3.20 -7.42
N ALA A 71 -4.16 3.67 -8.00
CA ALA A 71 -3.03 4.13 -7.20
C ALA A 71 -3.45 5.26 -6.28
N ASP A 72 -4.19 6.22 -6.82
CA ASP A 72 -4.69 7.32 -6.02
C ASP A 72 -5.61 6.83 -4.90
N ALA A 73 -6.52 5.91 -5.22
CA ALA A 73 -7.43 5.38 -4.22
C ALA A 73 -6.67 4.70 -3.09
N PHE A 74 -5.67 3.91 -3.40
CA PHE A 74 -4.90 3.26 -2.36
C PHE A 74 -4.06 4.24 -1.56
N ASN A 75 -3.59 5.32 -2.19
CA ASN A 75 -2.89 6.35 -1.46
C ASN A 75 -3.81 7.02 -0.44
N GLU A 76 -5.06 7.25 -0.81
CA GLU A 76 -6.01 7.82 0.12
C GLU A 76 -6.33 6.85 1.26
N LEU A 77 -6.37 5.56 0.97
CA LEU A 77 -6.53 4.59 2.04
C LEU A 77 -5.34 4.59 2.98
N ALA A 78 -4.13 4.71 2.44
CA ALA A 78 -2.95 4.82 3.28
C ALA A 78 -3.01 6.08 4.13
N ALA A 79 -3.54 7.16 3.57
CA ALA A 79 -3.67 8.41 4.31
C ALA A 79 -4.62 8.27 5.49
N ALA A 80 -5.59 7.37 5.39
CA ALA A 80 -6.48 7.13 6.52
C ALA A 80 -5.73 6.57 7.72
N TYR A 81 -4.63 5.88 7.48
CA TYR A 81 -3.82 5.35 8.56
C TYR A 81 -2.73 6.31 8.99
N LYS A 82 -2.09 6.97 8.06
CA LYS A 82 -1.00 7.88 8.35
C LYS A 82 -1.11 9.13 7.47
N PRO A 83 -1.99 10.05 7.83
CA PRO A 83 -2.27 11.18 6.94
C PRO A 83 -1.10 12.11 6.70
N GLU A 84 -0.14 12.12 7.61
CA GLU A 84 1.00 13.03 7.47
C GLU A 84 2.27 12.31 7.07
N ASP A 85 2.16 11.07 6.65
CA ASP A 85 3.34 10.33 6.25
C ASP A 85 3.93 10.93 4.97
N PRO A 86 5.25 11.13 4.92
CA PRO A 86 5.87 11.76 3.74
C PRO A 86 5.56 11.02 2.44
N ALA A 87 5.49 9.69 2.48
CA ALA A 87 5.19 8.93 1.26
C ALA A 87 3.79 9.24 0.76
N VAL A 88 2.82 9.33 1.69
CA VAL A 88 1.46 9.67 1.33
C VAL A 88 1.38 11.05 0.73
N LEU A 89 2.04 12.01 1.36
CA LEU A 89 2.01 13.38 0.87
C LEU A 89 2.71 13.51 -0.47
N HIS A 90 3.81 12.81 -0.65
CA HIS A 90 4.53 12.82 -1.91
C HIS A 90 3.65 12.25 -3.04
N ASN A 91 3.01 11.13 -2.77
CA ASN A 91 2.16 10.50 -3.78
C ASN A 91 0.95 11.37 -4.10
N ARG A 92 0.39 12.01 -3.09
CA ARG A 92 -0.76 12.88 -3.33
C ARG A 92 -0.37 14.04 -4.23
N ALA A 93 0.81 14.58 -4.04
CA ALA A 93 1.28 15.66 -4.90
C ALA A 93 1.48 15.18 -6.34
N LEU A 94 1.84 13.92 -6.53
CA LEU A 94 1.98 13.39 -7.88
C LEU A 94 0.63 13.20 -8.57
N PHE A 95 -0.38 12.72 -7.82
CA PHE A 95 -1.69 12.48 -8.41
C PHE A 95 -2.54 13.75 -8.48
N HIS A 96 -2.34 14.65 -7.54
CA HIS A 96 -3.12 15.88 -7.45
C HIS A 96 -2.16 17.03 -7.21
N PRO A 97 -1.42 17.42 -8.25
CA PRO A 97 -0.47 18.50 -8.07
C PRO A 97 -1.19 19.79 -7.72
N PRO A 98 -0.59 20.62 -6.90
CA PRO A 98 -1.22 21.89 -6.58
C PRO A 98 -1.37 22.74 -7.84
N LEU A 99 -2.45 23.51 -7.88
CA LEU A 99 -2.73 24.31 -9.02
C LEU A 99 -1.92 25.55 -8.93
N THR A 100 -0.77 25.49 -9.26
CA THR A 100 -0.06 26.66 -9.20
C THR A 100 -0.09 27.26 -10.46
N ASP A 101 -0.39 27.23 -11.07
CA ASP A 101 -0.40 27.80 -12.01
C ASP A 101 0.36 28.49 -12.49
N THR A 102 0.83 28.54 -12.50
CA THR A 102 1.53 29.03 -12.83
C THR A 102 1.64 29.57 -13.60
N SER A 103 1.48 29.59 -13.95
CA SER A 103 1.65 29.91 -14.52
C SER A 103 1.85 30.37 -14.91
N GLY A 104 1.97 30.30 -14.88
CA GLY A 104 2.13 30.64 -15.33
C GLY A 104 2.19 30.71 -15.52
#